data_d48a9f4155a8eb87c1df5e3112790bff
#
_entry.id   d48a9f4155a8eb87c1df5e3112790bff
#
_cell.length_a   1.000
_cell.length_b   1.000
_cell.length_c   1.000
_cell.angle_alpha   90.00
_cell.angle_beta   90.00
_cell.angle_gamma   90.00
#
_symmetry.space_group_name_H-M   'P 1'
#
loop_
_entity.id
_entity.type
_entity.pdbx_description
1 polymer ?
#
loop_
_entity_poly.entity_id
_entity_poly.type
_entity_poly.pdbx_seq_one_letter_code
_entity_poly.pdbx_strand_id
1 'polypeptide(L)'
;LIVINSVRAESLNSANIYSIGECGNLLTYKGVIVKVSYVQYTKDNVNYPAYCLDKTKPGAETSPYDVSINSAIKDVGLWRRIINGYPYKTIKELGVENKEEAFTATKQAIYCYIHGNNPEDYGAIGSAGQRTLNAMKNIINNAQNSNETQISNTITINRIDSEWKQDSIDKSYAYKVYSVQAGSSIMNYTVDVTKEGSESIGGIKITDENNQEKSEFSPNENFKILIPINNMKDTGTLYIKVKSKVETKPVLYGTAPSSSYQDYALTVATYEDGIGNIKDEYNKNETKIIIIKKDQDDGKVLEGIEFQLLNDKKEVIYADLKTDSDGKI
;
A
#
# COMPACT_ATOMS: atom_id res chain seq x y z
N LEU A 1 11.83 -22.73 4.12
CA LEU A 1 11.75 -21.91 2.89
C LEU A 1 10.29 -21.52 2.70
N ILE A 2 9.90 -20.32 3.11
CA ILE A 2 8.53 -19.82 2.93
C ILE A 2 8.49 -19.21 1.53
N VAL A 3 7.81 -19.89 0.61
CA VAL A 3 7.47 -19.32 -0.70
C VAL A 3 6.36 -18.30 -0.47
N ILE A 4 6.71 -17.03 -0.42
CA ILE A 4 5.75 -15.94 -0.47
C ILE A 4 5.27 -15.88 -1.92
N ASN A 5 4.13 -16.50 -2.22
CA ASN A 5 3.41 -16.21 -3.44
C ASN A 5 2.91 -14.77 -3.36
N SER A 6 3.70 -13.84 -3.88
CA SER A 6 3.21 -12.52 -4.23
C SER A 6 2.12 -12.73 -5.29
N VAL A 7 0.87 -12.49 -4.96
CA VAL A 7 -0.16 -12.26 -5.97
C VAL A 7 0.24 -10.98 -6.68
N ARG A 8 0.99 -11.11 -7.76
CA ARG A 8 1.19 -10.02 -8.71
C ARG A 8 -0.20 -9.63 -9.22
N ALA A 9 -0.56 -8.35 -9.11
CA ALA A 9 -1.52 -7.78 -10.05
C ALA A 9 -1.14 -8.29 -11.45
N GLU A 10 -2.10 -8.73 -12.27
CA GLU A 10 -1.83 -9.27 -13.60
C GLU A 10 -0.79 -8.39 -14.29
N SER A 11 0.40 -8.92 -14.45
CA SER A 11 1.50 -8.18 -15.03
C SER A 11 1.16 -7.94 -16.49
N LEU A 12 0.98 -6.69 -16.86
CA LEU A 12 0.83 -6.31 -18.26
C LEU A 12 2.13 -6.73 -18.97
N ASN A 13 2.09 -7.80 -19.72
CA ASN A 13 3.27 -8.35 -20.42
C ASN A 13 3.50 -7.69 -21.78
N SER A 14 2.47 -7.08 -22.36
CA SER A 14 2.52 -6.34 -23.62
C SER A 14 1.42 -5.28 -23.67
N ALA A 15 1.61 -4.26 -24.49
CA ALA A 15 0.61 -3.24 -24.76
C ALA A 15 0.63 -2.83 -26.23
N ASN A 16 -0.54 -2.69 -26.84
CA ASN A 16 -0.67 -2.11 -28.16
C ASN A 16 -0.63 -0.59 -28.05
N ILE A 17 0.38 0.03 -28.63
CA ILE A 17 0.61 1.48 -28.60
C ILE A 17 0.08 2.09 -29.90
N TYR A 18 -0.72 3.15 -29.78
CA TYR A 18 -1.32 3.82 -30.91
C TYR A 18 -1.47 5.34 -30.69
N SER A 19 -1.46 6.09 -31.78
CA SER A 19 -1.72 7.53 -31.76
C SER A 19 -3.21 7.82 -31.95
N ILE A 20 -3.70 8.84 -31.27
CA ILE A 20 -5.06 9.36 -31.42
C ILE A 20 -5.11 10.72 -32.14
N GLY A 21 -3.97 11.17 -32.67
CA GLY A 21 -3.87 12.41 -33.43
C GLY A 21 -2.79 13.36 -32.91
N GLU A 22 -2.65 14.51 -33.60
CA GLU A 22 -1.68 15.53 -33.22
C GLU A 22 -2.20 16.40 -32.05
N CYS A 23 -1.30 16.83 -31.18
CA CYS A 23 -1.59 17.74 -30.06
C CYS A 23 -1.70 19.21 -30.49
N GLY A 24 -1.53 19.50 -31.77
CA GLY A 24 -1.48 20.86 -32.28
C GLY A 24 -0.09 21.52 -32.23
N ASN A 25 0.00 22.72 -32.75
CA ASN A 25 1.24 23.49 -32.77
C ASN A 25 1.35 24.32 -31.46
N LEU A 26 1.87 23.74 -30.40
CA LEU A 26 1.94 24.37 -29.08
C LEU A 26 3.31 25.01 -28.81
N LEU A 27 4.39 24.37 -29.26
CA LEU A 27 5.75 24.77 -28.94
C LEU A 27 6.63 24.84 -30.20
N THR A 28 7.68 25.65 -30.12
CA THR A 28 8.84 25.58 -31.02
C THR A 28 10.07 25.11 -30.21
N TYR A 29 11.03 24.48 -30.89
CA TYR A 29 12.36 24.24 -30.38
C TYR A 29 13.39 24.77 -31.36
N LYS A 30 14.25 25.70 -30.94
CA LYS A 30 15.19 26.44 -31.78
C LYS A 30 14.49 27.08 -33.01
N GLY A 31 13.30 27.61 -32.79
CA GLY A 31 12.50 28.26 -33.82
C GLY A 31 11.70 27.32 -34.76
N VAL A 32 11.87 26.02 -34.65
CA VAL A 32 11.14 25.02 -35.44
C VAL A 32 9.94 24.48 -34.66
N ILE A 33 8.78 24.36 -35.31
CA ILE A 33 7.56 23.82 -34.68
C ILE A 33 7.79 22.38 -34.23
N VAL A 34 7.48 22.11 -32.96
CA VAL A 34 7.54 20.78 -32.39
C VAL A 34 6.25 20.03 -32.69
N LYS A 35 6.31 19.01 -33.53
CA LYS A 35 5.18 18.14 -33.84
C LYS A 35 5.06 17.05 -32.77
N VAL A 36 3.90 16.97 -32.13
CA VAL A 36 3.62 15.99 -31.07
C VAL A 36 2.33 15.27 -31.40
N SER A 37 2.42 13.95 -31.57
CA SER A 37 1.26 13.06 -31.60
C SER A 37 0.96 12.55 -30.21
N TYR A 38 -0.31 12.55 -29.83
CA TYR A 38 -0.77 11.98 -28.57
C TYR A 38 -0.80 10.46 -28.71
N VAL A 39 0.08 9.79 -27.97
CA VAL A 39 0.22 8.33 -28.00
C VAL A 39 -0.30 7.75 -26.70
N GLN A 40 -1.02 6.65 -26.79
CA GLN A 40 -1.61 5.95 -25.65
C GLN A 40 -1.70 4.45 -25.90
N TYR A 41 -2.10 3.73 -24.86
CA TYR A 41 -2.54 2.34 -24.90
C TYR A 41 -3.77 2.17 -23.99
N THR A 42 -4.50 1.05 -24.14
CA THR A 42 -5.68 0.75 -23.34
C THR A 42 -5.41 -0.46 -22.44
N LYS A 43 -5.73 -0.34 -21.16
CA LYS A 43 -5.71 -1.43 -20.18
C LYS A 43 -6.98 -1.33 -19.33
N ASP A 44 -7.69 -2.44 -19.15
CA ASP A 44 -8.90 -2.52 -18.32
C ASP A 44 -9.95 -1.44 -18.66
N ASN A 45 -10.14 -1.16 -19.95
CA ASN A 45 -10.99 -0.09 -20.52
C ASN A 45 -10.57 1.33 -20.11
N VAL A 46 -9.35 1.52 -19.61
CA VAL A 46 -8.76 2.83 -19.31
C VAL A 46 -7.63 3.13 -20.29
N ASN A 47 -7.63 4.35 -20.83
CA ASN A 47 -6.58 4.81 -21.74
C ASN A 47 -5.48 5.51 -20.95
N TYR A 48 -4.25 5.05 -21.12
CA TYR A 48 -3.07 5.60 -20.46
C TYR A 48 -2.11 6.20 -21.49
N PRO A 49 -1.56 7.41 -21.24
CA PRO A 49 -0.50 7.99 -22.06
C PRO A 49 0.75 7.10 -22.11
N ALA A 50 1.35 7.07 -23.30
CA ALA A 50 2.63 6.41 -23.53
C ALA A 50 3.62 7.43 -24.13
N TYR A 51 4.78 7.57 -23.50
CA TYR A 51 5.78 8.57 -23.92
C TYR A 51 6.94 7.91 -24.66
N CYS A 52 7.20 8.37 -25.88
CA CYS A 52 8.35 7.92 -26.68
C CYS A 52 9.66 8.20 -25.96
N LEU A 53 10.60 7.27 -26.03
CA LEU A 53 11.92 7.39 -25.42
C LEU A 53 13.05 7.68 -26.42
N ASP A 54 12.78 7.66 -27.74
CA ASP A 54 13.80 7.93 -28.77
C ASP A 54 13.19 8.74 -29.93
N LYS A 55 13.45 10.06 -29.96
CA LYS A 55 12.94 10.97 -31.01
C LYS A 55 13.55 10.73 -32.39
N THR A 56 14.59 9.90 -32.51
CA THR A 56 15.30 9.63 -33.77
C THR A 56 14.70 8.48 -34.57
N LYS A 57 13.78 7.72 -33.96
CA LYS A 57 13.12 6.57 -34.57
C LYS A 57 11.64 6.83 -34.81
N PRO A 58 11.01 6.17 -35.81
CA PRO A 58 9.57 6.21 -35.96
C PRO A 58 8.87 5.57 -34.76
N GLY A 59 7.72 6.13 -34.38
CA GLY A 59 6.90 5.65 -33.28
C GLY A 59 5.49 5.27 -33.76
N ALA A 60 4.59 5.08 -32.80
CA ALA A 60 3.20 4.68 -33.05
C ALA A 60 2.35 5.75 -33.76
N GLU A 61 2.89 6.95 -34.01
CA GLU A 61 2.28 8.00 -34.85
C GLU A 61 2.15 7.60 -36.31
N THR A 62 3.03 6.69 -36.78
CA THR A 62 3.00 6.18 -38.16
C THR A 62 2.16 4.93 -38.32
N SER A 63 2.22 4.03 -37.36
CA SER A 63 1.45 2.79 -37.31
C SER A 63 1.44 2.22 -35.90
N PRO A 64 0.31 1.74 -35.39
CA PRO A 64 0.26 1.03 -34.09
C PRO A 64 1.18 -0.18 -34.08
N TYR A 65 1.77 -0.46 -32.93
CA TYR A 65 2.53 -1.71 -32.69
C TYR A 65 2.51 -2.13 -31.23
N ASP A 66 2.81 -3.40 -30.99
CA ASP A 66 2.89 -3.95 -29.64
C ASP A 66 4.30 -3.73 -29.08
N VAL A 67 4.34 -3.33 -27.81
CA VAL A 67 5.57 -3.31 -27.00
C VAL A 67 5.53 -4.43 -25.98
N SER A 68 6.68 -5.04 -25.72
CA SER A 68 6.85 -6.02 -24.65
C SER A 68 7.21 -5.31 -23.35
N ILE A 69 6.58 -5.72 -22.23
CA ILE A 69 6.76 -5.10 -20.93
C ILE A 69 7.42 -6.10 -19.98
N ASN A 70 8.69 -5.88 -19.67
CA ASN A 70 9.47 -6.79 -18.82
C ASN A 70 9.92 -6.16 -17.50
N SER A 71 9.80 -4.84 -17.37
CA SER A 71 10.27 -4.11 -16.19
C SER A 71 9.58 -2.75 -16.04
N ALA A 72 9.71 -2.16 -14.85
CA ALA A 72 9.46 -0.73 -14.65
C ALA A 72 10.69 0.10 -15.10
N ILE A 73 10.46 1.39 -15.37
CA ILE A 73 11.53 2.38 -15.57
C ILE A 73 12.38 2.42 -14.28
N LYS A 74 13.68 2.17 -14.40
CA LYS A 74 14.63 2.18 -13.28
C LYS A 74 15.35 3.51 -13.11
N ASP A 75 15.45 4.30 -14.18
CA ASP A 75 16.05 5.63 -14.12
C ASP A 75 15.17 6.57 -13.31
N VAL A 76 15.64 6.94 -12.13
CA VAL A 76 14.92 7.79 -11.17
C VAL A 76 14.70 9.21 -11.73
N GLY A 77 15.62 9.74 -12.51
CA GLY A 77 15.51 11.06 -13.12
C GLY A 77 14.41 11.11 -14.19
N LEU A 78 14.32 10.07 -15.02
CA LEU A 78 13.25 9.90 -16.00
C LEU A 78 11.91 9.67 -15.30
N TRP A 79 11.88 8.75 -14.33
CA TRP A 79 10.68 8.46 -13.55
C TRP A 79 10.12 9.72 -12.87
N ARG A 80 10.97 10.54 -12.21
CA ARG A 80 10.56 11.80 -11.58
C ARG A 80 9.92 12.78 -12.56
N ARG A 81 10.40 12.85 -13.80
CA ARG A 81 9.79 13.71 -14.81
C ARG A 81 8.40 13.23 -15.21
N ILE A 82 8.24 11.93 -15.35
CA ILE A 82 6.96 11.33 -15.72
C ILE A 82 5.93 11.50 -14.60
N ILE A 83 6.29 11.24 -13.34
CA ILE A 83 5.36 11.35 -12.21
C ILE A 83 5.03 12.79 -11.81
N ASN A 84 5.85 13.75 -12.18
CA ASN A 84 5.54 15.18 -12.07
C ASN A 84 4.79 15.73 -13.31
N GLY A 85 4.53 14.88 -14.29
CA GLY A 85 3.76 15.15 -15.50
C GLY A 85 2.42 14.43 -15.54
N TYR A 86 1.76 14.49 -16.70
CA TYR A 86 0.50 13.83 -16.96
C TYR A 86 0.71 12.32 -17.22
N PRO A 87 -0.15 11.41 -16.71
CA PRO A 87 -1.40 11.65 -15.99
C PRO A 87 -1.25 11.66 -14.46
N TYR A 88 -0.04 11.51 -13.89
CA TYR A 88 0.17 11.50 -12.44
C TYR A 88 -0.14 12.85 -11.79
N LYS A 89 0.02 13.93 -12.55
CA LYS A 89 -0.53 15.26 -12.26
C LYS A 89 -1.72 15.53 -13.16
N THR A 90 -2.78 16.03 -12.56
CA THR A 90 -3.99 16.41 -13.27
C THR A 90 -3.75 17.62 -14.19
N ILE A 91 -4.62 17.83 -15.16
CA ILE A 91 -4.63 19.01 -16.06
C ILE A 91 -4.59 20.30 -15.23
N LYS A 92 -5.40 20.36 -14.15
CA LYS A 92 -5.47 21.51 -13.24
C LYS A 92 -4.16 21.73 -12.48
N GLU A 93 -3.53 20.68 -11.94
CA GLU A 93 -2.24 20.79 -11.24
C GLU A 93 -1.11 21.25 -12.17
N LEU A 94 -1.16 20.87 -13.43
CA LEU A 94 -0.20 21.31 -14.44
C LEU A 94 -0.46 22.74 -14.92
N GLY A 95 -1.62 23.33 -14.61
CA GLY A 95 -2.00 24.68 -15.06
C GLY A 95 -2.28 24.77 -16.55
N VAL A 96 -2.80 23.72 -17.17
CA VAL A 96 -3.17 23.61 -18.59
C VAL A 96 -4.66 23.36 -18.75
N GLU A 97 -5.20 23.48 -19.97
CA GLU A 97 -6.64 23.39 -20.20
C GLU A 97 -7.11 22.04 -20.76
N ASN A 98 -6.22 21.27 -21.36
CA ASN A 98 -6.57 19.98 -21.96
C ASN A 98 -5.42 18.97 -21.88
N LYS A 99 -5.72 17.72 -22.26
CA LYS A 99 -4.77 16.61 -22.22
C LYS A 99 -3.65 16.74 -23.27
N GLU A 100 -3.90 17.40 -24.37
CA GLU A 100 -2.92 17.64 -25.45
C GLU A 100 -1.82 18.59 -24.98
N GLU A 101 -2.18 19.67 -24.27
CA GLU A 101 -1.21 20.56 -23.62
C GLU A 101 -0.41 19.81 -22.54
N ALA A 102 -1.10 19.04 -21.67
CA ALA A 102 -0.48 18.27 -20.59
C ALA A 102 0.49 17.20 -21.13
N PHE A 103 0.06 16.46 -22.16
CA PHE A 103 0.89 15.44 -22.81
C PHE A 103 2.14 16.05 -23.47
N THR A 104 1.97 17.15 -24.21
CA THR A 104 3.08 17.85 -24.87
C THR A 104 4.08 18.36 -23.85
N ALA A 105 3.63 19.00 -22.77
CA ALA A 105 4.50 19.50 -21.70
C ALA A 105 5.32 18.35 -21.08
N THR A 106 4.67 17.24 -20.77
CA THR A 106 5.32 16.07 -20.17
C THR A 106 6.32 15.43 -21.13
N LYS A 107 5.92 15.23 -22.39
CA LYS A 107 6.81 14.65 -23.42
C LYS A 107 8.06 15.49 -23.63
N GLN A 108 7.93 16.82 -23.70
CA GLN A 108 9.08 17.69 -23.91
C GLN A 108 9.97 17.77 -22.65
N ALA A 109 9.40 17.71 -21.44
CA ALA A 109 10.19 17.59 -20.22
C ALA A 109 11.01 16.29 -20.17
N ILE A 110 10.44 15.17 -20.65
CA ILE A 110 11.15 13.90 -20.84
C ILE A 110 12.30 14.09 -21.85
N TYR A 111 12.05 14.72 -22.98
CA TYR A 111 13.05 14.93 -24.03
C TYR A 111 14.20 15.87 -23.59
N CYS A 112 13.93 16.83 -22.72
CA CYS A 112 14.98 17.63 -22.09
C CYS A 112 15.93 16.74 -21.26
N TYR A 113 15.43 15.69 -20.68
CA TYR A 113 16.24 14.76 -19.89
C TYR A 113 17.01 13.74 -20.75
N ILE A 114 16.29 12.98 -21.58
CA ILE A 114 16.88 11.84 -22.29
C ILE A 114 17.69 12.25 -23.53
N HIS A 115 17.39 13.41 -24.12
CA HIS A 115 18.04 13.90 -25.33
C HIS A 115 18.85 15.19 -25.12
N GLY A 116 18.90 15.70 -23.87
CA GLY A 116 19.64 16.93 -23.56
C GLY A 116 19.10 18.20 -24.23
N ASN A 117 17.81 18.23 -24.58
CA ASN A 117 17.20 19.46 -25.11
C ASN A 117 17.26 20.55 -24.02
N ASN A 118 17.77 21.74 -24.39
CA ASN A 118 17.78 22.86 -23.48
C ASN A 118 16.37 23.44 -23.32
N PRO A 119 15.79 23.52 -22.12
CA PRO A 119 14.46 24.08 -21.88
C PRO A 119 14.32 25.54 -22.34
N GLU A 120 15.40 26.30 -22.37
CA GLU A 120 15.39 27.72 -22.79
C GLU A 120 15.33 27.91 -24.31
N ASP A 121 15.59 26.86 -25.07
CA ASP A 121 15.48 26.88 -26.53
C ASP A 121 14.01 26.68 -27.04
N TYR A 122 13.07 26.42 -26.09
CA TYR A 122 11.65 26.30 -26.44
C TYR A 122 10.97 27.64 -26.43
N GLY A 123 10.12 27.85 -27.45
CA GLY A 123 9.23 29.00 -27.56
C GLY A 123 7.75 28.56 -27.53
N ALA A 124 6.88 29.44 -27.05
CA ALA A 124 5.44 29.20 -26.99
C ALA A 124 4.74 29.69 -28.26
N ILE A 125 3.70 28.99 -28.71
CA ILE A 125 2.80 29.39 -29.80
C ILE A 125 1.43 29.70 -29.21
N GLY A 126 1.09 30.98 -29.11
CA GLY A 126 -0.18 31.43 -28.52
C GLY A 126 -0.34 31.18 -27.05
N SER A 127 -1.54 31.37 -26.50
CA SER A 127 -1.82 31.20 -25.07
C SER A 127 -1.74 29.73 -24.62
N ALA A 128 -2.20 28.80 -25.44
CA ALA A 128 -2.10 27.36 -25.18
C ALA A 128 -0.63 26.91 -25.11
N GLY A 129 0.19 27.39 -26.04
CA GLY A 129 1.64 27.16 -26.03
C GLY A 129 2.32 27.75 -24.80
N GLN A 130 1.89 28.93 -24.34
CA GLN A 130 2.46 29.53 -23.13
C GLN A 130 2.15 28.72 -21.88
N ARG A 131 0.91 28.18 -21.71
CA ARG A 131 0.57 27.26 -20.63
C ARG A 131 1.41 25.96 -20.70
N THR A 132 1.53 25.41 -21.91
CA THR A 132 2.32 24.19 -22.16
C THR A 132 3.80 24.40 -21.82
N LEU A 133 4.40 25.53 -22.21
CA LEU A 133 5.79 25.87 -21.91
C LEU A 133 6.02 26.01 -20.40
N ASN A 134 5.10 26.71 -19.72
CA ASN A 134 5.16 26.88 -18.27
C ASN A 134 5.04 25.53 -17.56
N ALA A 135 4.10 24.67 -17.96
CA ALA A 135 3.93 23.32 -17.43
C ALA A 135 5.20 22.47 -17.64
N MET A 136 5.79 22.49 -18.83
CA MET A 136 7.03 21.78 -19.12
C MET A 136 8.18 22.22 -18.19
N LYS A 137 8.40 23.53 -18.02
CA LYS A 137 9.44 24.06 -17.13
C LYS A 137 9.18 23.70 -15.68
N ASN A 138 7.91 23.75 -15.22
CA ASN A 138 7.51 23.33 -13.88
C ASN A 138 7.77 21.83 -13.65
N ILE A 139 7.43 20.95 -14.61
CA ILE A 139 7.71 19.51 -14.53
C ILE A 139 9.23 19.28 -14.36
N ILE A 140 10.05 19.97 -15.15
CA ILE A 140 11.52 19.85 -15.08
C ILE A 140 12.02 20.29 -13.70
N ASN A 141 11.59 21.47 -13.24
CA ASN A 141 12.01 22.01 -11.93
C ASN A 141 11.56 21.10 -10.78
N ASN A 142 10.31 20.66 -10.77
CA ASN A 142 9.79 19.77 -9.73
C ASN A 142 10.56 18.45 -9.71
N ALA A 143 10.82 17.85 -10.89
CA ALA A 143 11.58 16.60 -10.98
C ALA A 143 13.03 16.73 -10.51
N GLN A 144 13.68 17.88 -10.75
CA GLN A 144 15.05 18.15 -10.32
C GLN A 144 15.14 18.36 -8.81
N ASN A 145 14.14 18.99 -8.20
CA ASN A 145 14.10 19.28 -6.77
C ASN A 145 13.40 18.19 -5.95
N SER A 146 12.86 17.15 -6.60
CA SER A 146 12.19 16.06 -5.93
C SER A 146 13.19 15.11 -5.25
N ASN A 147 12.87 14.71 -4.02
CA ASN A 147 13.52 13.62 -3.29
C ASN A 147 12.73 12.31 -3.35
N GLU A 148 11.61 12.27 -4.10
CA GLU A 148 10.80 11.05 -4.24
C GLU A 148 11.63 9.90 -4.80
N THR A 149 11.42 8.71 -4.25
CA THR A 149 12.01 7.46 -4.71
C THR A 149 10.89 6.47 -5.07
N GLN A 150 11.19 5.54 -5.96
CA GLN A 150 10.27 4.46 -6.24
C GLN A 150 10.10 3.58 -5.00
N ILE A 151 8.87 3.29 -4.65
CA ILE A 151 8.49 2.50 -3.48
C ILE A 151 7.73 1.26 -3.91
N SER A 152 7.79 0.23 -3.07
CA SER A 152 7.01 -0.98 -3.28
C SER A 152 5.58 -0.80 -2.77
N ASN A 153 4.67 -1.63 -3.28
CA ASN A 153 3.29 -1.72 -2.80
C ASN A 153 3.15 -2.56 -1.51
N THR A 154 4.26 -2.80 -0.81
CA THR A 154 4.26 -3.59 0.43
C THR A 154 3.59 -2.84 1.56
N ILE A 155 2.69 -3.51 2.26
CA ILE A 155 2.04 -3.04 3.47
C ILE A 155 2.67 -3.75 4.67
N THR A 156 2.99 -2.97 5.70
CA THR A 156 3.51 -3.47 6.97
C THR A 156 2.43 -3.37 8.03
N ILE A 157 2.22 -4.45 8.78
CA ILE A 157 1.33 -4.51 9.94
C ILE A 157 2.20 -4.52 11.18
N ASN A 158 2.00 -3.54 12.05
CA ASN A 158 2.75 -3.43 13.30
C ASN A 158 1.84 -3.73 14.50
N ARG A 159 2.37 -4.46 15.48
CA ARG A 159 1.71 -4.64 16.78
C ARG A 159 1.89 -3.37 17.60
N ILE A 160 0.79 -2.76 18.04
CA ILE A 160 0.85 -1.67 19.03
C ILE A 160 0.96 -2.25 20.43
N ASP A 161 0.16 -3.27 20.71
CA ASP A 161 0.28 -4.03 21.94
C ASP A 161 1.28 -5.20 21.78
N SER A 162 2.16 -5.40 22.75
CA SER A 162 3.07 -6.54 22.80
C SER A 162 2.35 -7.85 23.15
N GLU A 163 1.32 -7.75 23.97
CA GLU A 163 0.59 -8.90 24.53
C GLU A 163 -0.92 -8.74 24.37
N TRP A 164 -1.65 -9.85 24.45
CA TRP A 164 -3.09 -9.87 24.53
C TRP A 164 -3.55 -9.38 25.91
N LYS A 165 -4.53 -8.48 25.95
CA LYS A 165 -5.10 -7.90 27.17
C LYS A 165 -6.59 -8.19 27.24
N GLN A 166 -7.12 -8.32 28.45
CA GLN A 166 -8.57 -8.38 28.63
C GLN A 166 -9.19 -7.03 28.19
N ASP A 167 -10.25 -7.09 27.41
CA ASP A 167 -10.92 -5.90 26.94
C ASP A 167 -11.66 -5.19 28.08
N SER A 168 -11.54 -3.86 28.13
CA SER A 168 -12.17 -3.04 29.19
C SER A 168 -13.65 -2.80 28.94
N ILE A 169 -14.09 -2.87 27.68
CA ILE A 169 -15.47 -2.63 27.24
C ILE A 169 -16.29 -3.92 27.38
N ASP A 170 -15.73 -5.04 26.89
CA ASP A 170 -16.34 -6.37 27.00
C ASP A 170 -15.34 -7.36 27.58
N LYS A 171 -15.42 -7.60 28.89
CA LYS A 171 -14.52 -8.46 29.63
C LYS A 171 -14.53 -9.95 29.20
N SER A 172 -15.47 -10.37 28.36
CA SER A 172 -15.50 -11.72 27.78
C SER A 172 -14.50 -11.89 26.63
N TYR A 173 -13.85 -10.80 26.17
CA TYR A 173 -12.88 -10.80 25.11
C TYR A 173 -11.47 -10.43 25.60
N ALA A 174 -10.47 -11.02 24.94
CA ALA A 174 -9.11 -10.50 24.91
C ALA A 174 -8.90 -9.75 23.61
N TYR A 175 -8.05 -8.71 23.64
CA TYR A 175 -7.78 -7.87 22.46
C TYR A 175 -6.30 -7.63 22.24
N LYS A 176 -5.98 -7.24 21.00
CA LYS A 176 -4.69 -6.69 20.60
C LYS A 176 -4.89 -5.68 19.48
N VAL A 177 -4.14 -4.58 19.51
CA VAL A 177 -4.26 -3.46 18.56
C VAL A 177 -3.09 -3.49 17.59
N TYR A 178 -3.38 -3.15 16.33
CA TYR A 178 -2.43 -3.12 15.24
C TYR A 178 -2.55 -1.81 14.45
N SER A 179 -1.44 -1.36 13.92
CA SER A 179 -1.37 -0.28 12.93
C SER A 179 -0.92 -0.79 11.57
N VAL A 180 -1.28 -0.03 10.53
CA VAL A 180 -0.94 -0.33 9.15
C VAL A 180 -0.08 0.79 8.58
N GLN A 181 1.01 0.44 7.90
CA GLN A 181 1.93 1.38 7.28
C GLN A 181 2.36 0.89 5.90
N ALA A 182 2.74 1.82 5.03
CA ALA A 182 3.40 1.55 3.75
C ALA A 182 4.47 2.61 3.49
N GLY A 183 5.26 2.43 2.44
CA GLY A 183 6.29 3.39 2.03
C GLY A 183 5.74 4.74 1.56
N SER A 184 4.42 4.83 1.27
CA SER A 184 3.70 6.06 0.91
C SER A 184 2.24 5.99 1.35
N SER A 185 1.44 6.94 0.83
CA SER A 185 -0.01 7.00 1.07
C SER A 185 -0.71 5.70 0.68
N ILE A 186 -1.64 5.27 1.50
CA ILE A 186 -2.56 4.17 1.21
C ILE A 186 -4.00 4.69 1.19
N MET A 187 -4.87 3.98 0.50
CA MET A 187 -6.32 4.17 0.60
C MET A 187 -6.87 3.46 1.84
N ASN A 188 -8.20 3.47 2.01
CA ASN A 188 -8.84 2.62 3.01
C ASN A 188 -8.37 1.18 2.87
N TYR A 189 -8.31 0.47 3.98
CA TYR A 189 -7.83 -0.91 4.00
C TYR A 189 -8.83 -1.88 4.62
N THR A 190 -8.76 -3.12 4.21
CA THR A 190 -9.53 -4.24 4.77
C THR A 190 -8.61 -5.18 5.54
N VAL A 191 -9.16 -5.85 6.54
CA VAL A 191 -8.44 -6.80 7.39
C VAL A 191 -9.14 -8.15 7.34
N ASP A 192 -8.38 -9.19 7.01
CA ASP A 192 -8.81 -10.59 7.10
C ASP A 192 -8.00 -11.28 8.21
N VAL A 193 -8.65 -12.04 9.08
CA VAL A 193 -8.00 -12.83 10.13
C VAL A 193 -8.43 -14.29 10.03
N THR A 194 -7.45 -15.17 9.95
CA THR A 194 -7.68 -16.63 9.92
C THR A 194 -6.79 -17.34 10.94
N LYS A 195 -7.17 -18.56 11.31
CA LYS A 195 -6.36 -19.50 12.06
C LYS A 195 -5.54 -20.38 11.12
N GLU A 196 -4.61 -21.14 11.63
CA GLU A 196 -3.88 -22.13 10.86
C GLU A 196 -4.83 -23.08 10.12
N GLY A 197 -4.55 -23.34 8.83
CA GLY A 197 -5.42 -24.13 7.95
C GLY A 197 -6.57 -23.34 7.32
N SER A 198 -6.56 -21.99 7.40
CA SER A 198 -7.61 -21.11 6.85
C SER A 198 -8.98 -21.21 7.56
N GLU A 199 -9.01 -21.79 8.75
CA GLU A 199 -10.22 -21.85 9.57
C GLU A 199 -10.53 -20.49 10.20
N SER A 200 -11.82 -20.20 10.36
CA SER A 200 -12.26 -19.03 11.14
C SER A 200 -12.21 -19.34 12.63
N ILE A 201 -11.83 -18.36 13.45
CA ILE A 201 -11.99 -18.45 14.89
C ILE A 201 -13.39 -18.01 15.24
N GLY A 202 -14.18 -18.93 15.83
CA GLY A 202 -15.56 -18.60 16.23
C GLY A 202 -15.58 -17.38 17.17
N GLY A 203 -16.41 -16.38 16.84
CA GLY A 203 -16.61 -15.19 17.64
C GLY A 203 -15.46 -14.17 17.62
N ILE A 204 -14.45 -14.34 16.75
CA ILE A 204 -13.45 -13.28 16.53
C ILE A 204 -14.13 -12.05 15.93
N LYS A 205 -13.70 -10.87 16.37
CA LYS A 205 -14.19 -9.60 15.85
C LYS A 205 -13.03 -8.73 15.40
N ILE A 206 -13.21 -8.01 14.31
CA ILE A 206 -12.30 -6.99 13.81
C ILE A 206 -13.02 -5.66 13.99
N THR A 207 -12.46 -4.76 14.80
CA THR A 207 -13.15 -3.56 15.26
C THR A 207 -12.21 -2.35 15.21
N ASP A 208 -12.79 -1.15 15.34
CA ASP A 208 -12.03 0.02 15.77
C ASP A 208 -11.66 -0.10 17.27
N GLU A 209 -10.97 0.91 17.80
CA GLU A 209 -10.54 0.91 19.21
C GLU A 209 -11.71 0.98 20.20
N ASN A 210 -12.91 1.36 19.75
CA ASN A 210 -14.15 1.45 20.54
C ASN A 210 -15.02 0.19 20.45
N ASN A 211 -14.50 -0.92 19.92
CA ASN A 211 -15.21 -2.19 19.70
C ASN A 211 -16.35 -2.13 18.66
N GLN A 212 -16.35 -1.13 17.78
CA GLN A 212 -17.28 -1.11 16.64
C GLN A 212 -16.72 -1.97 15.53
N GLU A 213 -17.45 -3.03 15.15
CA GLU A 213 -17.05 -3.91 14.04
C GLU A 213 -17.02 -3.14 12.72
N LYS A 214 -15.95 -3.30 11.98
CA LYS A 214 -15.71 -2.63 10.69
C LYS A 214 -15.17 -3.61 9.67
N SER A 215 -15.64 -3.46 8.43
CA SER A 215 -15.08 -4.18 7.26
C SER A 215 -13.98 -3.38 6.56
N GLU A 216 -13.92 -2.07 6.78
CA GLU A 216 -12.99 -1.15 6.14
C GLU A 216 -12.53 -0.08 7.13
N PHE A 217 -11.26 0.26 7.08
CA PHE A 217 -10.57 1.22 7.96
C PHE A 217 -9.95 2.34 7.15
N SER A 218 -9.91 3.53 7.73
CA SER A 218 -9.21 4.68 7.12
C SER A 218 -7.69 4.52 7.20
N PRO A 219 -6.89 5.18 6.33
CA PRO A 219 -5.43 4.96 6.22
C PRO A 219 -4.64 5.09 7.53
N ASN A 220 -5.06 5.97 8.44
CA ASN A 220 -4.36 6.22 9.71
C ASN A 220 -5.10 5.63 10.92
N GLU A 221 -6.14 4.87 10.70
CA GLU A 221 -6.92 4.22 11.75
C GLU A 221 -6.24 2.91 12.15
N ASN A 222 -6.17 2.63 13.44
CA ASN A 222 -5.75 1.34 13.95
C ASN A 222 -6.91 0.35 13.89
N PHE A 223 -6.62 -0.93 13.79
CA PHE A 223 -7.62 -1.97 13.97
C PHE A 223 -7.33 -2.80 15.21
N LYS A 224 -8.39 -3.31 15.81
CA LYS A 224 -8.38 -4.12 17.01
C LYS A 224 -8.94 -5.50 16.69
N ILE A 225 -8.25 -6.53 17.11
CA ILE A 225 -8.74 -7.91 17.03
C ILE A 225 -9.20 -8.31 18.43
N LEU A 226 -10.43 -8.81 18.52
CA LEU A 226 -11.04 -9.32 19.74
C LEU A 226 -11.23 -10.83 19.60
N ILE A 227 -10.76 -11.60 20.56
CA ILE A 227 -10.94 -13.04 20.64
C ILE A 227 -11.71 -13.38 21.93
N PRO A 228 -12.81 -14.16 21.86
CA PRO A 228 -13.46 -14.63 23.08
C PRO A 228 -12.46 -15.38 23.99
N ILE A 229 -12.34 -14.98 25.25
CA ILE A 229 -11.38 -15.60 26.20
C ILE A 229 -11.60 -17.12 26.30
N ASN A 230 -12.86 -17.57 26.22
CA ASN A 230 -13.21 -18.98 26.20
C ASN A 230 -12.66 -19.76 25.01
N ASN A 231 -12.30 -19.09 23.92
CA ASN A 231 -11.70 -19.69 22.72
C ASN A 231 -10.17 -19.69 22.76
N MET A 232 -9.57 -19.06 23.78
CA MET A 232 -8.12 -19.02 24.01
C MET A 232 -7.67 -20.15 24.97
N LYS A 233 -8.33 -21.32 24.93
CA LYS A 233 -8.02 -22.45 25.82
C LYS A 233 -6.65 -23.07 25.58
N ASP A 234 -6.19 -22.99 24.34
CA ASP A 234 -4.90 -23.46 23.87
C ASP A 234 -4.12 -22.34 23.18
N THR A 235 -2.83 -22.52 23.02
CA THR A 235 -2.01 -21.65 22.19
C THR A 235 -2.44 -21.78 20.73
N GLY A 236 -2.60 -20.67 20.04
CA GLY A 236 -2.96 -20.66 18.63
C GLY A 236 -2.24 -19.56 17.86
N THR A 237 -2.19 -19.72 16.54
CA THR A 237 -1.59 -18.74 15.63
C THR A 237 -2.67 -18.07 14.78
N LEU A 238 -2.64 -16.75 14.74
CA LEU A 238 -3.43 -15.94 13.84
C LEU A 238 -2.62 -15.58 12.60
N TYR A 239 -3.27 -15.61 11.46
CA TYR A 239 -2.77 -15.08 10.20
C TYR A 239 -3.58 -13.84 9.87
N ILE A 240 -2.97 -12.69 9.99
CA ILE A 240 -3.59 -11.39 9.76
C ILE A 240 -3.14 -10.90 8.40
N LYS A 241 -4.10 -10.59 7.54
CA LYS A 241 -3.87 -10.07 6.19
C LYS A 241 -4.55 -8.74 6.02
N VAL A 242 -3.81 -7.75 5.55
CA VAL A 242 -4.32 -6.43 5.21
C VAL A 242 -4.22 -6.22 3.70
N LYS A 243 -5.26 -5.66 3.10
CA LYS A 243 -5.29 -5.26 1.69
C LYS A 243 -5.65 -3.79 1.59
N SER A 244 -4.94 -3.07 0.77
CA SER A 244 -5.21 -1.67 0.41
C SER A 244 -4.63 -1.36 -0.96
N LYS A 245 -4.87 -0.14 -1.45
CA LYS A 245 -4.15 0.43 -2.59
C LYS A 245 -3.05 1.36 -2.07
N VAL A 246 -1.83 1.19 -2.56
CA VAL A 246 -0.64 1.97 -2.19
C VAL A 246 -0.26 2.88 -3.35
N GLU A 247 0.04 4.15 -3.06
CA GLU A 247 0.47 5.13 -4.05
C GLU A 247 1.93 4.90 -4.45
N THR A 248 2.16 4.13 -5.51
CA THR A 248 3.50 3.78 -5.99
C THR A 248 3.93 4.54 -7.24
N LYS A 249 2.97 5.14 -7.96
CA LYS A 249 3.20 5.86 -9.23
C LYS A 249 4.09 5.06 -10.19
N PRO A 250 3.72 3.82 -10.55
CA PRO A 250 4.56 2.96 -11.37
C PRO A 250 4.62 3.49 -12.80
N VAL A 251 5.78 3.36 -13.45
CA VAL A 251 5.97 3.62 -14.88
C VAL A 251 6.66 2.41 -15.48
N LEU A 252 6.06 1.81 -16.51
CA LEU A 252 6.57 0.60 -17.12
C LEU A 252 7.44 0.93 -18.34
N TYR A 253 8.42 0.06 -18.62
CA TYR A 253 9.24 0.15 -19.82
C TYR A 253 8.70 -0.78 -20.90
N GLY A 254 8.23 -0.19 -22.00
CA GLY A 254 7.76 -0.91 -23.18
C GLY A 254 8.82 -0.99 -24.24
N THR A 255 9.33 -2.21 -24.48
CA THR A 255 10.32 -2.48 -25.52
C THR A 255 9.65 -2.68 -26.87
N ALA A 256 10.06 -1.94 -27.87
CA ALA A 256 9.58 -2.05 -29.25
C ALA A 256 9.87 -3.43 -29.88
N PRO A 257 9.10 -3.88 -30.88
CA PRO A 257 9.29 -5.19 -31.51
C PRO A 257 10.61 -5.31 -32.28
N SER A 258 11.26 -4.21 -32.63
CA SER A 258 12.58 -4.19 -33.21
C SER A 258 13.31 -2.86 -32.89
N SER A 259 14.63 -2.85 -33.06
CA SER A 259 15.47 -1.66 -32.86
C SER A 259 15.20 -0.53 -33.85
N SER A 260 14.39 -0.75 -34.88
CA SER A 260 13.97 0.27 -35.84
C SER A 260 12.84 1.16 -35.33
N TYR A 261 12.16 0.80 -34.27
CA TYR A 261 11.08 1.55 -33.64
C TYR A 261 11.50 2.07 -32.27
N GLN A 262 10.75 3.08 -31.75
CA GLN A 262 11.03 3.62 -30.42
C GLN A 262 10.42 2.75 -29.31
N ASP A 263 11.14 2.70 -28.19
CA ASP A 263 10.62 2.23 -26.90
C ASP A 263 9.73 3.29 -26.25
N TYR A 264 8.91 2.88 -25.29
CA TYR A 264 7.97 3.76 -24.60
C TYR A 264 8.05 3.65 -23.09
N ALA A 265 7.88 4.78 -22.43
CA ALA A 265 7.49 4.84 -21.03
C ALA A 265 5.96 4.78 -20.94
N LEU A 266 5.43 3.75 -20.32
CA LEU A 266 4.01 3.50 -20.17
C LEU A 266 3.54 3.95 -18.80
N THR A 267 2.64 4.94 -18.77
CA THR A 267 2.00 5.34 -17.51
C THR A 267 0.92 4.32 -17.16
N VAL A 268 0.64 4.18 -15.88
CA VAL A 268 -0.41 3.29 -15.36
C VAL A 268 -1.13 3.99 -14.19
N ALA A 269 -2.05 3.29 -13.52
CA ALA A 269 -2.71 3.84 -12.34
C ALA A 269 -1.70 4.27 -11.27
N THR A 270 -1.99 5.37 -10.59
CA THR A 270 -1.15 5.94 -9.53
C THR A 270 -1.00 4.99 -8.33
N TYR A 271 -2.03 4.20 -8.07
CA TYR A 271 -2.13 3.26 -6.96
C TYR A 271 -2.07 1.81 -7.47
N GLU A 272 -1.34 0.98 -6.74
CA GLU A 272 -1.28 -0.47 -6.95
C GLU A 272 -1.88 -1.21 -5.76
N ASP A 273 -2.39 -2.42 -6.00
CA ASP A 273 -2.87 -3.30 -4.93
C ASP A 273 -1.70 -3.72 -4.05
N GLY A 274 -1.81 -3.41 -2.76
CA GLY A 274 -0.83 -3.75 -1.73
C GLY A 274 -1.40 -4.78 -0.75
N ILE A 275 -0.52 -5.64 -0.25
CA ILE A 275 -0.86 -6.68 0.72
C ILE A 275 0.19 -6.68 1.83
N GLY A 276 -0.30 -6.68 3.07
CA GLY A 276 0.49 -6.95 4.27
C GLY A 276 0.05 -8.25 4.93
N ASN A 277 0.98 -9.00 5.48
CA ASN A 277 0.69 -10.21 6.23
C ASN A 277 1.55 -10.26 7.49
N ILE A 278 0.96 -10.68 8.61
CA ILE A 278 1.68 -10.93 9.86
C ILE A 278 1.10 -12.19 10.52
N LYS A 279 1.96 -12.94 11.19
CA LYS A 279 1.55 -13.99 12.11
C LYS A 279 1.58 -13.42 13.52
N ASP A 280 0.59 -13.73 14.30
CA ASP A 280 0.57 -13.43 15.74
C ASP A 280 0.09 -14.65 16.54
N GLU A 281 0.60 -14.80 17.74
CA GLU A 281 0.27 -15.91 18.59
C GLU A 281 -0.56 -15.44 19.78
N TYR A 282 -1.47 -16.26 20.20
CA TYR A 282 -2.16 -16.11 21.47
C TYR A 282 -1.93 -17.33 22.33
N ASN A 283 -1.70 -17.11 23.60
CA ASN A 283 -1.49 -18.15 24.58
C ASN A 283 -2.71 -18.28 25.48
N LYS A 284 -2.91 -19.48 26.02
CA LYS A 284 -3.85 -19.69 27.08
C LYS A 284 -3.51 -18.76 28.25
N ASN A 285 -4.43 -17.86 28.59
CA ASN A 285 -4.30 -17.06 29.80
C ASN A 285 -4.71 -17.92 31.00
N GLU A 286 -3.72 -18.46 31.69
CA GLU A 286 -3.98 -19.09 32.98
C GLU A 286 -4.03 -17.99 34.06
N THR A 287 -5.19 -17.76 34.62
CA THR A 287 -5.33 -16.95 35.83
C THR A 287 -5.03 -17.83 37.03
N LYS A 288 -3.97 -17.53 37.79
CA LYS A 288 -3.68 -18.17 39.06
C LYS A 288 -4.21 -17.27 40.17
N ILE A 289 -5.01 -17.86 41.04
CA ILE A 289 -5.35 -17.27 42.33
C ILE A 289 -4.49 -18.01 43.37
N ILE A 290 -3.59 -17.26 44.01
CA ILE A 290 -2.78 -17.80 45.09
C ILE A 290 -3.40 -17.33 46.40
N ILE A 291 -3.87 -18.27 47.22
CA ILE A 291 -4.36 -18.00 48.56
C ILE A 291 -3.25 -18.37 49.54
N ILE A 292 -2.89 -17.43 50.40
CA ILE A 292 -1.90 -17.68 51.44
C ILE A 292 -2.61 -17.67 52.80
N LYS A 293 -2.59 -18.80 53.50
CA LYS A 293 -3.15 -18.91 54.85
C LYS A 293 -2.07 -18.63 55.89
N LYS A 294 -2.38 -17.71 56.80
CA LYS A 294 -1.51 -17.33 57.90
C LYS A 294 -2.26 -17.43 59.21
N ASP A 295 -1.55 -17.70 60.28
CA ASP A 295 -2.03 -17.55 61.64
C ASP A 295 -2.27 -16.06 61.92
N GLN A 296 -3.36 -15.76 62.64
CA GLN A 296 -3.73 -14.39 62.93
C GLN A 296 -2.87 -13.74 64.02
N ASP A 297 -2.38 -14.52 64.95
CA ASP A 297 -1.70 -14.02 66.16
C ASP A 297 -0.19 -13.78 65.91
N ASP A 298 0.49 -14.69 65.19
CA ASP A 298 1.94 -14.61 64.94
C ASP A 298 2.34 -14.43 63.47
N GLY A 299 1.37 -14.45 62.57
CA GLY A 299 1.58 -14.23 61.11
C GLY A 299 2.28 -15.37 60.37
N LYS A 300 2.55 -16.48 61.04
CA LYS A 300 3.18 -17.66 60.42
C LYS A 300 2.28 -18.31 59.39
N VAL A 301 2.89 -18.81 58.31
CA VAL A 301 2.16 -19.58 57.29
C VAL A 301 1.68 -20.90 57.88
N LEU A 302 0.48 -21.33 57.46
CA LEU A 302 -0.13 -22.56 57.97
C LEU A 302 -0.20 -23.59 56.83
N GLU A 303 0.56 -24.69 57.03
CA GLU A 303 0.56 -25.83 56.15
C GLU A 303 -0.61 -26.79 56.49
N GLY A 304 -1.09 -27.46 55.43
CA GLY A 304 -2.06 -28.56 55.60
C GLY A 304 -3.50 -28.10 55.87
N ILE A 305 -3.81 -26.82 55.75
CA ILE A 305 -5.18 -26.32 55.94
C ILE A 305 -6.01 -26.64 54.69
N GLU A 306 -7.16 -27.25 54.92
CA GLU A 306 -8.08 -27.67 53.86
C GLU A 306 -9.07 -26.55 53.47
N PHE A 307 -9.32 -26.41 52.19
CA PHE A 307 -10.24 -25.42 51.61
C PHE A 307 -11.11 -26.05 50.55
N GLN A 308 -12.25 -25.39 50.29
CA GLN A 308 -13.09 -25.61 49.14
C GLN A 308 -13.29 -24.28 48.41
N LEU A 309 -13.22 -24.29 47.08
CA LEU A 309 -13.60 -23.14 46.27
C LEU A 309 -15.08 -23.30 45.87
N LEU A 310 -15.88 -22.28 46.15
CA LEU A 310 -17.30 -22.24 45.85
C LEU A 310 -17.58 -21.18 44.79
N ASN A 311 -18.63 -21.38 43.96
CA ASN A 311 -19.15 -20.34 43.13
C ASN A 311 -20.07 -19.38 43.93
N ASP A 312 -20.64 -18.40 43.24
CA ASP A 312 -21.60 -17.39 43.80
C ASP A 312 -22.87 -18.04 44.36
N LYS A 313 -23.24 -19.24 43.89
CA LYS A 313 -24.38 -20.04 44.38
C LYS A 313 -24.02 -20.98 45.50
N LYS A 314 -22.78 -20.91 46.02
CA LYS A 314 -22.24 -21.79 47.08
C LYS A 314 -22.11 -23.28 46.67
N GLU A 315 -22.03 -23.56 45.35
CA GLU A 315 -21.75 -24.89 44.85
C GLU A 315 -20.23 -25.10 44.80
N VAL A 316 -19.74 -26.29 45.18
CA VAL A 316 -18.32 -26.62 45.20
C VAL A 316 -17.76 -26.71 43.77
N ILE A 317 -16.81 -25.85 43.45
CA ILE A 317 -16.08 -25.88 42.16
C ILE A 317 -14.84 -26.79 42.33
N TYR A 318 -14.09 -26.64 43.43
CA TYR A 318 -12.94 -27.46 43.76
C TYR A 318 -13.03 -27.86 45.23
N ALA A 319 -12.84 -29.16 45.50
CA ALA A 319 -12.75 -29.72 46.84
C ALA A 319 -11.31 -30.13 47.13
N ASP A 320 -11.04 -30.45 48.39
CA ASP A 320 -9.78 -31.06 48.88
C ASP A 320 -8.53 -30.22 48.55
N LEU A 321 -8.65 -28.90 48.43
CA LEU A 321 -7.52 -27.99 48.29
C LEU A 321 -6.81 -27.90 49.65
N LYS A 322 -5.46 -28.06 49.67
CA LYS A 322 -4.67 -28.07 50.88
C LYS A 322 -3.46 -27.17 50.75
N THR A 323 -3.20 -26.35 51.80
CA THR A 323 -2.02 -25.47 51.78
C THR A 323 -0.72 -26.27 51.85
N ASP A 324 0.26 -25.84 51.07
CA ASP A 324 1.64 -26.34 51.09
C ASP A 324 2.44 -25.81 52.32
N SER A 325 3.74 -26.12 52.37
CA SER A 325 4.67 -25.67 53.43
C SER A 325 4.84 -24.12 53.47
N ASP A 326 4.52 -23.43 52.38
CA ASP A 326 4.49 -21.96 52.30
C ASP A 326 3.11 -21.36 52.66
N GLY A 327 2.17 -22.20 53.07
CA GLY A 327 0.79 -21.83 53.38
C GLY A 327 -0.02 -21.47 52.13
N LYS A 328 0.40 -21.86 50.93
CA LYS A 328 -0.20 -21.51 49.65
C LYS A 328 -1.06 -22.62 49.06
N ILE A 329 -2.11 -22.23 48.37
CA ILE A 329 -2.90 -23.08 47.47
C ILE A 329 -2.82 -22.49 46.10
#